data_6a6800a64fd8aa0f7525712ec682c05e
#
_entry.id   6a6800a64fd8aa0f7525712ec682c05e
#
_cell.length_a   1.000
_cell.length_b   1.000
_cell.length_c   1.000
_cell.angle_alpha   90.00
_cell.angle_beta   90.00
_cell.angle_gamma   90.00
#
_symmetry.space_group_name_H-M   'P 1'
#
loop_
_entity.id
_entity.type
_entity.pdbx_description
1 polymer ?
#
loop_
_entity_poly.entity_id
_entity_poly.type
_entity_poly.pdbx_seq_one_letter_code
_entity_poly.pdbx_strand_id
1 'polypeptide(L)'
;IGDDMSQFGSSKRLCCWAGLTPGNNESAGKKKSVKITRAGVYLKPALVEVAHAAIKATDSPYYRIKYEKIAKRRGKKRAVIAIARMILTAIFQMLSTGEVWNPTDLVKVDMPKELKQQQLQKQINLAVAFLKLQGFSVT
;
A
#
# COMPACT_ATOMS: atom_id res chain seq x y z
N ILE A 1 -0.39 13.99 14.84
CA ILE A 1 -0.86 12.62 15.09
C ILE A 1 0.12 11.83 15.98
N GLY A 2 1.43 12.09 15.86
CA GLY A 2 2.47 11.37 16.61
C GLY A 2 2.64 9.92 16.15
N ASP A 3 3.50 9.20 16.85
CA ASP A 3 3.88 7.82 16.58
C ASP A 3 3.19 6.81 17.54
N ASP A 4 2.51 7.30 18.56
CA ASP A 4 1.75 6.45 19.48
C ASP A 4 0.43 5.99 18.86
N MET A 5 0.44 4.76 18.36
CA MET A 5 -0.73 4.13 17.72
C MET A 5 -1.75 3.58 18.73
N SER A 6 -1.41 3.50 20.02
CA SER A 6 -2.34 3.00 21.06
C SER A 6 -3.62 3.84 21.17
N GLN A 7 -3.54 5.12 20.88
CA GLN A 7 -4.68 6.05 20.87
C GLN A 7 -5.81 5.66 19.90
N PHE A 8 -5.52 4.88 18.85
CA PHE A 8 -6.52 4.46 17.86
C PHE A 8 -7.11 3.07 18.13
N GLY A 9 -6.43 2.23 18.90
CA GLY A 9 -6.83 0.88 19.21
C GLY A 9 -6.85 -0.11 18.04
N SER A 10 -6.91 0.35 16.79
CA SER A 10 -6.79 -0.49 15.59
C SER A 10 -6.49 0.34 14.34
N SER A 11 -5.88 -0.29 13.33
CA SER A 11 -5.65 0.33 12.01
C SER A 11 -6.94 0.77 11.34
N LYS A 12 -8.04 0.05 11.56
CA LYS A 12 -9.36 0.39 11.02
C LYS A 12 -9.86 1.73 11.58
N ARG A 13 -9.71 1.96 12.88
CA ARG A 13 -10.08 3.23 13.52
C ARG A 13 -9.21 4.39 13.02
N LEU A 14 -7.91 4.17 12.86
CA LEU A 14 -7.02 5.16 12.25
C LEU A 14 -7.44 5.51 10.82
N CYS A 15 -7.79 4.53 9.99
CA CYS A 15 -8.28 4.77 8.63
C CYS A 15 -9.62 5.52 8.61
N CYS A 16 -10.52 5.26 9.55
CA CYS A 16 -11.76 6.03 9.72
C CYS A 16 -11.48 7.47 10.10
N TRP A 17 -10.60 7.69 11.08
CA TRP A 17 -10.18 9.01 11.51
C TRP A 17 -9.51 9.80 10.37
N ALA A 18 -8.71 9.15 9.54
CA ALA A 18 -8.08 9.74 8.36
C ALA A 18 -9.05 9.98 7.19
N GLY A 19 -10.30 9.57 7.29
CA GLY A 19 -11.28 9.76 6.21
C GLY A 19 -11.08 8.89 4.98
N LEU A 20 -10.41 7.74 5.13
CA LEU A 20 -10.15 6.78 4.04
C LEU A 20 -11.17 5.63 3.98
N THR A 21 -12.23 5.71 4.78
CA THR A 21 -13.30 4.72 4.79
C THR A 21 -14.61 5.33 4.33
N PRO A 22 -15.53 4.54 3.74
CA PRO A 22 -16.86 5.03 3.44
C PRO A 22 -17.57 5.52 4.69
N GLY A 23 -18.32 6.62 4.57
CA GLY A 23 -19.22 7.07 5.60
C GLY A 23 -20.34 6.06 5.84
N ASN A 24 -20.84 6.00 7.09
CA ASN A 24 -21.97 5.13 7.42
C ASN A 24 -23.28 5.80 6.98
N ASN A 25 -23.64 5.64 5.72
CA ASN A 25 -24.87 6.16 5.15
C ASN A 25 -25.78 5.00 4.75
N GLU A 26 -26.35 4.39 5.78
CA GLU A 26 -27.24 3.24 5.66
C GLU A 26 -28.58 3.55 6.33
N SER A 27 -29.68 3.21 5.68
CA SER A 27 -31.03 3.32 6.21
C SER A 27 -31.84 2.10 5.85
N ALA A 28 -32.45 1.47 6.83
CA ALA A 28 -33.28 0.25 6.66
C ALA A 28 -32.53 -0.86 5.91
N GLY A 29 -31.25 -1.10 6.25
CA GLY A 29 -30.41 -2.14 5.61
C GLY A 29 -29.95 -1.81 4.20
N LYS A 30 -30.29 -0.64 3.64
CA LYS A 30 -29.87 -0.22 2.30
C LYS A 30 -28.77 0.86 2.39
N LYS A 31 -27.62 0.60 1.78
CA LYS A 31 -26.54 1.57 1.67
C LYS A 31 -26.92 2.67 0.67
N LYS A 32 -27.10 3.89 1.14
CA LYS A 32 -27.41 5.06 0.31
C LYS A 32 -26.19 5.66 -0.39
N SER A 33 -25.02 5.56 0.22
CA SER A 33 -23.79 6.12 -0.34
C SER A 33 -22.55 5.35 0.14
N VAL A 34 -21.55 5.24 -0.74
CA VAL A 34 -20.22 4.72 -0.44
C VAL A 34 -19.14 5.81 -0.49
N LYS A 35 -19.54 7.08 -0.42
CA LYS A 35 -18.61 8.20 -0.39
C LYS A 35 -17.77 8.13 0.89
N ILE A 36 -16.47 8.42 0.75
CA ILE A 36 -15.56 8.57 1.89
C ILE A 36 -15.94 9.82 2.68
N THR A 37 -15.62 9.82 3.97
CA THR A 37 -15.89 10.95 4.86
C THR A 37 -15.01 12.15 4.49
N ARG A 38 -15.39 13.35 4.94
CA ARG A 38 -14.59 14.57 4.80
C ARG A 38 -13.51 14.72 5.88
N ALA A 39 -13.37 13.73 6.78
CA ALA A 39 -12.32 13.71 7.79
C ALA A 39 -10.93 13.65 7.17
N GLY A 40 -9.90 13.92 7.96
CA GLY A 40 -8.50 13.80 7.52
C GLY A 40 -8.06 14.89 6.56
N VAL A 41 -8.34 16.16 6.87
CA VAL A 41 -8.06 17.32 6.00
C VAL A 41 -6.58 17.40 5.55
N TYR A 42 -5.64 17.03 6.40
CA TYR A 42 -4.21 17.06 6.08
C TYR A 42 -3.65 15.68 5.70
N LEU A 43 -3.99 14.66 6.47
CA LEU A 43 -3.41 13.32 6.30
C LEU A 43 -3.93 12.63 5.03
N LYS A 44 -5.21 12.77 4.72
CA LYS A 44 -5.79 12.15 3.52
C LYS A 44 -5.16 12.62 2.21
N PRO A 45 -5.01 13.92 1.94
CA PRO A 45 -4.31 14.38 0.72
C PRO A 45 -2.88 13.85 0.63
N ALA A 46 -2.11 13.91 1.72
CA ALA A 46 -0.76 13.38 1.76
C ALA A 46 -0.70 11.88 1.42
N LEU A 47 -1.59 11.07 1.99
CA LEU A 47 -1.65 9.64 1.70
C LEU A 47 -2.12 9.35 0.27
N VAL A 48 -2.97 10.17 -0.31
CA VAL A 48 -3.36 10.06 -1.72
C VAL A 48 -2.17 10.34 -2.65
N GLU A 49 -1.36 11.34 -2.36
CA GLU A 49 -0.11 11.61 -3.11
C GLU A 49 0.88 10.45 -2.98
N VAL A 50 1.09 9.95 -1.78
CA VAL A 50 1.94 8.76 -1.53
C VAL A 50 1.40 7.55 -2.27
N ALA A 51 0.09 7.34 -2.31
CA ALA A 51 -0.53 6.26 -3.07
C ALA A 51 -0.26 6.38 -4.57
N HIS A 52 -0.38 7.58 -5.14
CA HIS A 52 -0.03 7.82 -6.54
C HIS A 52 1.45 7.54 -6.84
N ALA A 53 2.36 7.96 -5.95
CA ALA A 53 3.78 7.66 -6.07
C ALA A 53 4.06 6.15 -6.00
N ALA A 54 3.45 5.46 -5.04
CA ALA A 54 3.60 4.01 -4.85
C ALA A 54 3.07 3.19 -6.05
N ILE A 55 1.97 3.63 -6.66
CA ILE A 55 1.43 3.00 -7.87
C ILE A 55 2.37 3.15 -9.06
N LYS A 56 3.06 4.29 -9.17
CA LYS A 56 4.02 4.58 -10.25
C LYS A 56 5.42 4.00 -10.00
N ALA A 57 5.73 3.60 -8.77
CA ALA A 57 7.04 3.07 -8.42
C ALA A 57 7.38 1.82 -9.25
N THR A 58 8.56 1.85 -9.87
CA THR A 58 9.06 0.74 -10.71
C THR A 58 9.82 -0.30 -9.91
N ASP A 59 10.41 0.09 -8.78
CA ASP A 59 11.26 -0.78 -7.97
C ASP A 59 10.46 -1.78 -7.14
N SER A 60 9.24 -1.42 -6.76
CA SER A 60 8.33 -2.29 -6.01
C SER A 60 6.93 -2.24 -6.63
N PRO A 61 6.53 -3.22 -7.43
CA PRO A 61 5.24 -3.23 -8.12
C PRO A 61 4.07 -3.65 -7.23
N TYR A 62 4.28 -3.90 -5.93
CA TYR A 62 3.26 -4.40 -5.01
C TYR A 62 1.97 -3.58 -5.05
N TYR A 63 2.06 -2.27 -4.82
CA TYR A 63 0.89 -1.40 -4.81
C TYR A 63 0.30 -1.19 -6.20
N ARG A 64 1.10 -1.19 -7.26
CA ARG A 64 0.61 -1.13 -8.64
C ARG A 64 -0.26 -2.33 -8.98
N ILE A 65 0.18 -3.53 -8.66
CA ILE A 65 -0.57 -4.77 -8.91
C ILE A 65 -1.90 -4.76 -8.15
N LYS A 66 -1.88 -4.38 -6.87
CA LYS A 66 -3.09 -4.23 -6.06
C LYS A 66 -4.04 -3.17 -6.65
N TYR A 67 -3.49 -2.03 -7.06
CA TYR A 67 -4.24 -0.96 -7.69
C TYR A 67 -4.95 -1.43 -8.96
N GLU A 68 -4.25 -2.09 -9.87
CA GLU A 68 -4.80 -2.57 -11.13
C GLU A 68 -5.96 -3.56 -10.91
N LYS A 69 -5.80 -4.50 -9.97
CA LYS A 69 -6.89 -5.43 -9.60
C LYS A 69 -8.13 -4.70 -9.08
N ILE A 70 -7.95 -3.70 -8.24
CA ILE A 70 -9.07 -2.93 -7.67
C ILE A 70 -9.67 -2.00 -8.72
N ALA A 71 -8.84 -1.34 -9.54
CA ALA A 71 -9.28 -0.38 -10.56
C ALA A 71 -10.19 -1.03 -11.62
N LYS A 72 -9.88 -2.25 -12.05
CA LYS A 72 -10.71 -3.02 -12.99
C LYS A 72 -12.14 -3.23 -12.47
N ARG A 73 -12.29 -3.44 -11.16
CA ARG A 73 -13.57 -3.77 -10.53
C ARG A 73 -14.31 -2.55 -9.98
N ARG A 74 -13.60 -1.60 -9.40
CA ARG A 74 -14.17 -0.49 -8.62
C ARG A 74 -13.91 0.90 -9.22
N GLY A 75 -13.10 0.99 -10.26
CA GLY A 75 -12.69 2.24 -10.88
C GLY A 75 -11.44 2.88 -10.24
N LYS A 76 -10.79 3.74 -11.00
CA LYS A 76 -9.48 4.33 -10.65
C LYS A 76 -9.50 5.14 -9.35
N LYS A 77 -10.48 6.02 -9.16
CA LYS A 77 -10.57 6.89 -7.96
C LYS A 77 -10.68 6.08 -6.67
N ARG A 78 -11.54 5.05 -6.67
CA ARG A 78 -11.72 4.16 -5.50
C ARG A 78 -10.48 3.30 -5.25
N ALA A 79 -9.79 2.89 -6.32
CA ALA A 79 -8.56 2.12 -6.21
C ALA A 79 -7.44 2.92 -5.54
N VAL A 80 -7.25 4.20 -5.87
CA VAL A 80 -6.26 5.07 -5.20
C VAL A 80 -6.54 5.18 -3.71
N ILE A 81 -7.79 5.40 -3.31
CA ILE A 81 -8.18 5.48 -1.89
C ILE A 81 -7.92 4.14 -1.18
N ALA A 82 -8.18 3.00 -1.84
CA ALA A 82 -7.87 1.69 -1.28
C ALA A 82 -6.37 1.50 -1.05
N ILE A 83 -5.52 1.94 -1.99
CA ILE A 83 -4.05 1.91 -1.81
C ILE A 83 -3.62 2.84 -0.67
N ALA A 84 -4.13 4.06 -0.59
CA ALA A 84 -3.85 4.98 0.51
C ALA A 84 -4.20 4.36 1.88
N ARG A 85 -5.33 3.66 1.97
CA ARG A 85 -5.74 2.93 3.17
C ARG A 85 -4.79 1.78 3.49
N MET A 86 -4.34 1.03 2.49
CA MET A 86 -3.37 -0.06 2.68
C MET A 86 -2.03 0.47 3.22
N ILE A 87 -1.56 1.58 2.69
CA ILE A 87 -0.33 2.24 3.15
C ILE A 87 -0.47 2.68 4.61
N LEU A 88 -1.58 3.32 4.98
CA LEU A 88 -1.83 3.74 6.36
C LEU A 88 -1.93 2.54 7.32
N THR A 89 -2.53 1.45 6.89
CA THR A 89 -2.58 0.20 7.67
C THR A 89 -1.18 -0.38 7.90
N ALA A 90 -0.32 -0.35 6.88
CA ALA A 90 1.07 -0.78 7.00
C ALA A 90 1.85 0.12 7.99
N ILE A 91 1.68 1.44 7.90
CA ILE A 91 2.30 2.39 8.84
C ILE A 91 1.84 2.11 10.27
N PHE A 92 0.53 1.91 10.50
CA PHE A 92 0.00 1.55 11.80
C PHE A 92 0.68 0.29 12.36
N GLN A 93 0.81 -0.74 11.54
CA GLN A 93 1.44 -2.01 11.94
C GLN A 93 2.91 -1.80 12.29
N MET A 94 3.67 -1.12 11.46
CA MET A 94 5.08 -0.84 11.71
C MET A 94 5.31 -0.04 12.99
N LEU A 95 4.51 0.99 13.24
CA LEU A 95 4.62 1.81 14.45
C LEU A 95 4.14 1.07 15.71
N SER A 96 3.19 0.16 15.59
CA SER A 96 2.65 -0.62 16.71
C SER A 96 3.58 -1.75 17.14
N THR A 97 4.23 -2.41 16.19
CA THR A 97 5.05 -3.63 16.46
C THR A 97 6.55 -3.39 16.35
N GLY A 98 6.99 -2.29 15.76
CA GLY A 98 8.40 -2.04 15.43
C GLY A 98 8.94 -2.89 14.27
N GLU A 99 8.08 -3.63 13.58
CA GLU A 99 8.47 -4.46 12.44
C GLU A 99 8.74 -3.61 11.20
N VAL A 100 9.69 -4.05 10.38
CA VAL A 100 9.94 -3.46 9.06
C VAL A 100 8.83 -3.89 8.10
N TRP A 101 8.45 -3.01 7.17
CA TRP A 101 7.47 -3.34 6.14
C TRP A 101 7.91 -4.55 5.33
N ASN A 102 7.11 -5.59 5.41
CA ASN A 102 7.31 -6.84 4.67
C ASN A 102 5.96 -7.34 4.16
N PRO A 103 5.66 -7.14 2.88
CA PRO A 103 4.39 -7.59 2.30
C PRO A 103 4.39 -9.11 2.14
N THR A 104 3.97 -9.82 3.18
CA THR A 104 3.92 -11.30 3.22
C THR A 104 2.95 -11.90 2.20
N ASP A 105 2.00 -11.12 1.72
CA ASP A 105 1.04 -11.52 0.70
C ASP A 105 1.53 -11.29 -0.75
N LEU A 106 2.78 -10.84 -0.94
CA LEU A 106 3.40 -10.70 -2.26
C LEU A 106 3.37 -12.01 -3.05
N VAL A 107 3.59 -13.12 -2.37
CA VAL A 107 3.55 -14.46 -2.98
C VAL A 107 2.12 -14.83 -3.45
N LYS A 108 1.11 -14.28 -2.80
CA LYS A 108 -0.31 -14.48 -3.15
C LYS A 108 -0.82 -13.49 -4.21
N VAL A 109 -0.04 -12.45 -4.49
CA VAL A 109 -0.36 -11.53 -5.59
C VAL A 109 0.05 -12.22 -6.88
N ASP A 110 -0.92 -12.47 -7.73
CA ASP A 110 -0.73 -13.05 -9.07
C ASP A 110 0.06 -12.07 -9.94
N MET A 111 1.35 -12.08 -9.76
CA MET A 111 2.28 -11.17 -10.43
C MET A 111 2.50 -11.67 -11.85
N PRO A 112 2.36 -10.83 -12.88
CA PRO A 112 2.69 -11.20 -14.25
C PRO A 112 4.10 -11.81 -14.33
N LYS A 113 4.24 -12.86 -15.12
CA LYS A 113 5.53 -13.59 -15.27
C LYS A 113 6.69 -12.66 -15.66
N GLU A 114 6.41 -11.68 -16.52
CA GLU A 114 7.38 -10.67 -16.95
C GLU A 114 7.92 -9.82 -15.81
N LEU A 115 7.04 -9.38 -14.89
CA LEU A 115 7.46 -8.61 -13.72
C LEU A 115 8.26 -9.45 -12.72
N LYS A 116 7.90 -10.74 -12.56
CA LYS A 116 8.70 -11.67 -11.74
C LYS A 116 10.11 -11.83 -12.30
N GLN A 117 10.24 -12.00 -13.61
CA GLN A 117 11.53 -12.13 -14.27
C GLN A 117 12.37 -10.86 -14.15
N GLN A 118 11.76 -9.69 -14.34
CA GLN A 118 12.46 -8.40 -14.18
C GLN A 118 12.95 -8.19 -12.73
N GLN A 119 12.17 -8.55 -11.73
CA GLN A 119 12.59 -8.47 -10.32
C GLN A 119 13.73 -9.44 -10.03
N LEU A 120 13.62 -10.68 -10.49
CA LEU A 120 14.67 -11.66 -10.32
C LEU A 120 15.98 -11.20 -10.98
N GLN A 121 15.90 -10.67 -12.20
CA GLN A 121 17.07 -10.14 -12.91
C GLN A 121 17.72 -8.96 -12.16
N LYS A 122 16.92 -8.05 -11.61
CA LYS A 122 17.44 -6.94 -10.77
C LYS A 122 18.16 -7.47 -9.52
N GLN A 123 17.60 -8.46 -8.83
CA GLN A 123 18.24 -9.08 -7.67
C GLN A 123 19.54 -9.75 -8.02
N ILE A 124 19.59 -10.49 -9.14
CA ILE A 124 20.81 -11.13 -9.65
C ILE A 124 21.87 -10.06 -9.95
N ASN A 125 21.51 -8.99 -10.64
CA ASN A 125 22.44 -7.93 -11.00
C ASN A 125 23.02 -7.22 -9.75
N LEU A 126 22.19 -6.98 -8.72
CA LEU A 126 22.65 -6.43 -7.45
C LEU A 126 23.59 -7.37 -6.72
N ALA A 127 23.26 -8.67 -6.68
CA ALA A 127 24.11 -9.67 -6.05
C ALA A 127 25.47 -9.79 -6.77
N VAL A 128 25.46 -9.81 -8.10
CA VAL A 128 26.69 -9.83 -8.92
C VAL A 128 27.53 -8.57 -8.69
N ALA A 129 26.91 -7.39 -8.65
CA ALA A 129 27.61 -6.14 -8.36
C ALA A 129 28.25 -6.15 -6.97
N PHE A 130 27.54 -6.64 -5.96
CA PHE A 130 28.04 -6.80 -4.61
C PHE A 130 29.25 -7.74 -4.55
N LEU A 131 29.17 -8.91 -5.20
CA LEU A 131 30.28 -9.89 -5.25
C LEU A 131 31.51 -9.30 -5.94
N LYS A 132 31.34 -8.57 -7.04
CA LYS A 132 32.45 -7.87 -7.73
C LYS A 132 33.14 -6.84 -6.83
N LEU A 133 32.36 -6.07 -6.04
CA LEU A 133 32.90 -5.13 -5.07
C LEU A 133 33.74 -5.80 -3.97
N GLN A 134 33.39 -7.04 -3.62
CA GLN A 134 34.13 -7.86 -2.65
C GLN A 134 35.36 -8.57 -3.26
N GLY A 135 35.66 -8.35 -4.54
CA GLY A 135 36.84 -8.93 -5.21
C GLY A 135 36.62 -10.34 -5.77
N PHE A 136 35.39 -10.84 -5.80
CA PHE A 136 35.08 -12.12 -6.44
C PHE A 136 34.89 -11.95 -7.95
N SER A 137 35.51 -12.83 -8.73
CA SER A 137 35.23 -12.91 -10.17
C SER A 137 33.95 -13.68 -10.39
N VAL A 138 32.96 -13.02 -11.00
CA VAL A 138 31.68 -13.65 -11.37
C VAL A 138 31.67 -13.80 -12.89
N THR A 139 31.66 -15.03 -13.34
CA THR A 139 31.55 -15.41 -14.75
C THR A 139 30.11 -15.68 -15.14
#